data_6c742ba055443f669ba1cedf711f300e
#
_entry.id   6c742ba055443f669ba1cedf711f300e
#
_cell.length_a   1.000
_cell.length_b   1.000
_cell.length_c   1.000
_cell.angle_alpha   90.00
_cell.angle_beta   90.00
_cell.angle_gamma   90.00
#
_symmetry.space_group_name_H-M   'P 1'
#
loop_
_entity.id
_entity.type
_entity.pdbx_description
1 polymer ?
#
loop_
_entity_poly.entity_id
_entity_poly.type
_entity_poly.pdbx_seq_one_letter_code
_entity_poly.pdbx_strand_id
1 'polypeptide(L)'
;MKKLAFLLAFMLCFSIAKAQKAEQQIDKLMTSWHQAAAKADFNGYFGLLHDKSIYMGTDATERWTKSEFINFVKPYFDRGRAWDFTAVDRHISFSKDGNTAWVDEILDTKNMSLCRGSGVLIKDNGKWQIVQYVLSMTVPNDLANDVTKQKTPDEVKVLKDFQNKKPLK
;
A
#
# COMPACT_ATOMS: atom_id res chain seq x y z
N MET A 1 23.52 18.54 -36.68
CA MET A 1 23.00 19.09 -35.43
C MET A 1 21.47 19.00 -35.34
N LYS A 2 20.68 19.50 -36.30
CA LYS A 2 19.19 19.45 -36.25
C LYS A 2 18.60 18.04 -36.17
N LYS A 3 19.16 17.02 -36.89
CA LYS A 3 18.71 15.64 -36.86
C LYS A 3 18.95 14.95 -35.49
N LEU A 4 20.07 15.27 -34.82
CA LEU A 4 20.40 14.73 -33.50
C LEU A 4 19.50 15.33 -32.42
N ALA A 5 19.19 16.62 -32.49
CA ALA A 5 18.25 17.29 -31.60
C ALA A 5 16.82 16.72 -31.73
N PHE A 6 16.39 16.40 -32.96
CA PHE A 6 15.08 15.78 -33.21
C PHE A 6 15.01 14.36 -32.68
N LEU A 7 16.09 13.57 -32.80
CA LEU A 7 16.16 12.22 -32.26
C LEU A 7 16.11 12.20 -30.72
N LEU A 8 16.84 13.14 -30.08
CA LEU A 8 16.81 13.32 -28.61
C LEU A 8 15.44 13.75 -28.11
N ALA A 9 14.77 14.69 -28.78
CA ALA A 9 13.42 15.12 -28.43
C ALA A 9 12.41 13.97 -28.58
N PHE A 10 12.52 13.15 -29.61
CA PHE A 10 11.67 12.00 -29.84
C PHE A 10 11.86 10.92 -28.77
N MET A 11 13.10 10.61 -28.35
CA MET A 11 13.37 9.68 -27.25
C MET A 11 12.82 10.18 -25.91
N LEU A 12 12.90 11.49 -25.66
CA LEU A 12 12.36 12.10 -24.44
C LEU A 12 10.83 11.97 -24.36
N CYS A 13 10.14 12.25 -25.47
CA CYS A 13 8.69 12.09 -25.57
C CYS A 13 8.23 10.63 -25.33
N PHE A 14 8.97 9.65 -25.85
CA PHE A 14 8.66 8.23 -25.62
C PHE A 14 8.83 7.81 -24.16
N SER A 15 9.83 8.35 -23.47
CA SER A 15 10.09 8.05 -22.07
C SER A 15 9.01 8.63 -21.16
N ILE A 16 8.56 9.85 -21.42
CA ILE A 16 7.47 10.51 -20.68
C ILE A 16 6.15 9.74 -20.88
N ALA A 17 5.83 9.34 -22.10
CA ALA A 17 4.60 8.60 -22.40
C ALA A 17 4.58 7.21 -21.70
N LYS A 18 5.74 6.53 -21.60
CA LYS A 18 5.84 5.25 -20.86
C LYS A 18 5.66 5.43 -19.35
N ALA A 19 6.25 6.47 -18.76
CA ALA A 19 6.11 6.77 -17.34
C ALA A 19 4.65 7.10 -16.99
N GLN A 20 3.99 7.96 -17.75
CA GLN A 20 2.59 8.32 -17.57
C GLN A 20 1.66 7.10 -17.71
N LYS A 21 1.94 6.21 -18.66
CA LYS A 21 1.17 4.96 -18.81
C LYS A 21 1.35 4.03 -17.61
N ALA A 22 2.56 3.92 -17.06
CA ALA A 22 2.83 3.09 -15.88
C ALA A 22 2.14 3.65 -14.63
N GLU A 23 2.16 4.97 -14.44
CA GLU A 23 1.46 5.66 -13.36
C GLU A 23 -0.05 5.39 -13.40
N GLN A 24 -0.68 5.56 -14.56
CA GLN A 24 -2.11 5.24 -14.75
C GLN A 24 -2.43 3.76 -14.48
N GLN A 25 -1.52 2.83 -14.82
CA GLN A 25 -1.69 1.42 -14.54
C GLN A 25 -1.70 1.14 -13.04
N ILE A 26 -0.78 1.75 -12.30
CA ILE A 26 -0.69 1.58 -10.84
C ILE A 26 -1.87 2.25 -10.15
N ASP A 27 -2.23 3.47 -10.55
CA ASP A 27 -3.40 4.16 -9.99
C ASP A 27 -4.68 3.32 -10.13
N LYS A 28 -4.91 2.79 -11.34
CA LYS A 28 -6.04 1.88 -11.60
C LYS A 28 -5.96 0.60 -10.79
N LEU A 29 -4.75 0.01 -10.64
CA LEU A 29 -4.53 -1.20 -9.84
C LEU A 29 -4.90 -0.96 -8.38
N MET A 30 -4.36 0.10 -7.77
CA MET A 30 -4.64 0.45 -6.37
C MET A 30 -6.12 0.74 -6.13
N THR A 31 -6.76 1.48 -7.05
CA THR A 31 -8.20 1.74 -6.99
C THR A 31 -9.01 0.45 -7.07
N SER A 32 -8.66 -0.45 -8.01
CA SER A 32 -9.33 -1.75 -8.15
C SER A 32 -9.12 -2.63 -6.92
N TRP A 33 -7.94 -2.56 -6.29
CA TRP A 33 -7.61 -3.30 -5.08
C TRP A 33 -8.50 -2.88 -3.90
N HIS A 34 -8.65 -1.57 -3.64
CA HIS A 34 -9.57 -1.06 -2.62
C HIS A 34 -11.03 -1.41 -2.93
N GLN A 35 -11.45 -1.30 -4.19
CA GLN A 35 -12.80 -1.67 -4.61
C GLN A 35 -13.10 -3.17 -4.42
N ALA A 36 -12.10 -4.04 -4.63
CA ALA A 36 -12.25 -5.47 -4.40
C ALA A 36 -12.51 -5.78 -2.92
N ALA A 37 -11.83 -5.08 -1.99
CA ALA A 37 -12.12 -5.18 -0.56
C ALA A 37 -13.53 -4.70 -0.23
N ALA A 38 -13.93 -3.54 -0.72
CA ALA A 38 -15.27 -2.98 -0.48
C ALA A 38 -16.41 -3.89 -0.97
N LYS A 39 -16.16 -4.66 -2.04
CA LYS A 39 -17.10 -5.64 -2.61
C LYS A 39 -16.94 -7.05 -2.04
N ALA A 40 -16.00 -7.26 -1.13
CA ALA A 40 -15.59 -8.58 -0.65
C ALA A 40 -15.20 -9.55 -1.80
N ASP A 41 -14.65 -9.00 -2.89
CA ASP A 41 -14.09 -9.80 -3.99
C ASP A 41 -12.73 -10.34 -3.58
N PHE A 42 -12.72 -11.53 -3.00
CA PHE A 42 -11.52 -12.20 -2.49
C PHE A 42 -10.47 -12.40 -3.60
N ASN A 43 -10.88 -12.93 -4.75
CA ASN A 43 -9.97 -13.22 -5.84
C ASN A 43 -9.41 -11.95 -6.49
N GLY A 44 -10.25 -10.93 -6.68
CA GLY A 44 -9.83 -9.62 -7.16
C GLY A 44 -8.83 -8.94 -6.22
N TYR A 45 -9.05 -9.06 -4.91
CA TYR A 45 -8.16 -8.48 -3.90
C TYR A 45 -6.80 -9.18 -3.85
N PHE A 46 -6.78 -10.49 -3.62
CA PHE A 46 -5.55 -11.27 -3.44
C PHE A 46 -4.80 -11.56 -4.75
N GLY A 47 -5.49 -11.48 -5.88
CA GLY A 47 -4.87 -11.60 -7.21
C GLY A 47 -3.94 -10.44 -7.58
N LEU A 48 -4.09 -9.28 -6.94
CA LEU A 48 -3.23 -8.11 -7.12
C LEU A 48 -2.01 -8.10 -6.16
N LEU A 49 -2.00 -8.98 -5.16
CA LEU A 49 -0.87 -9.13 -4.25
C LEU A 49 0.13 -10.16 -4.79
N HIS A 50 1.40 -9.79 -4.78
CA HIS A 50 2.48 -10.73 -5.06
C HIS A 50 2.53 -11.85 -4.01
N ASP A 51 3.02 -13.05 -4.35
CA ASP A 51 3.04 -14.20 -3.42
C ASP A 51 3.92 -13.97 -2.19
N LYS A 52 4.95 -13.14 -2.32
CA LYS A 52 5.82 -12.72 -1.23
C LYS A 52 5.37 -11.40 -0.56
N SER A 53 4.14 -10.97 -0.78
CA SER A 53 3.67 -9.70 -0.23
C SER A 53 3.58 -9.74 1.30
N ILE A 54 3.83 -8.56 1.88
CA ILE A 54 3.67 -8.28 3.30
C ILE A 54 2.60 -7.21 3.45
N TYR A 55 1.62 -7.46 4.30
CA TYR A 55 0.65 -6.47 4.73
C TYR A 55 0.93 -6.08 6.19
N MET A 56 0.93 -4.79 6.48
CA MET A 56 1.02 -4.25 7.83
C MET A 56 -0.23 -3.44 8.10
N GLY A 57 -0.98 -3.84 9.13
CA GLY A 57 -2.18 -3.16 9.56
C GLY A 57 -1.91 -2.00 10.52
N THR A 58 -2.96 -1.54 11.17
CA THR A 58 -2.90 -0.35 12.04
C THR A 58 -2.35 -0.64 13.43
N ASP A 59 -2.33 -1.89 13.87
CA ASP A 59 -1.73 -2.30 15.15
C ASP A 59 -0.27 -2.68 14.96
N ALA A 60 0.58 -2.38 15.93
CA ALA A 60 2.02 -2.65 15.87
C ALA A 60 2.37 -4.14 15.72
N THR A 61 1.47 -5.05 16.06
CA THR A 61 1.65 -6.50 15.94
C THR A 61 1.19 -7.04 14.58
N GLU A 62 0.49 -6.24 13.82
CA GLU A 62 -0.13 -6.63 12.55
C GLU A 62 0.88 -6.56 11.39
N ARG A 63 1.65 -7.62 11.24
CA ARG A 63 2.56 -7.82 10.11
C ARG A 63 2.42 -9.24 9.60
N TRP A 64 1.79 -9.39 8.43
CA TRP A 64 1.43 -10.67 7.84
C TRP A 64 2.10 -10.91 6.49
N THR A 65 2.53 -12.14 6.26
CA THR A 65 2.72 -12.68 4.91
C THR A 65 1.38 -12.79 4.20
N LYS A 66 1.37 -12.94 2.89
CA LYS A 66 0.12 -13.11 2.11
C LYS A 66 -0.76 -14.23 2.67
N SER A 67 -0.18 -15.38 3.02
CA SER A 67 -0.93 -16.52 3.55
C SER A 67 -1.53 -16.26 4.93
N GLU A 68 -0.77 -15.63 5.82
CA GLU A 68 -1.28 -15.24 7.15
C GLU A 68 -2.39 -14.20 7.02
N PHE A 69 -2.23 -13.23 6.12
CA PHE A 69 -3.23 -12.21 5.86
C PHE A 69 -4.52 -12.82 5.29
N ILE A 70 -4.40 -13.76 4.35
CA ILE A 70 -5.54 -14.51 3.82
C ILE A 70 -6.31 -15.18 4.97
N ASN A 71 -5.61 -15.89 5.85
CA ASN A 71 -6.24 -16.60 6.98
C ASN A 71 -6.95 -15.63 7.94
N PHE A 72 -6.33 -14.50 8.21
CA PHE A 72 -6.90 -13.46 9.08
C PHE A 72 -8.18 -12.85 8.49
N VAL A 73 -8.17 -12.51 7.17
CA VAL A 73 -9.27 -11.75 6.57
C VAL A 73 -10.36 -12.61 5.94
N LYS A 74 -10.08 -13.89 5.67
CA LYS A 74 -11.05 -14.77 5.01
C LYS A 74 -12.45 -14.73 5.64
N PRO A 75 -12.63 -14.76 6.99
CA PRO A 75 -13.95 -14.67 7.58
C PRO A 75 -14.72 -13.39 7.28
N TYR A 76 -14.02 -12.28 6.99
CA TYR A 76 -14.66 -11.02 6.61
C TYR A 76 -15.15 -11.07 5.16
N PHE A 77 -14.32 -11.56 4.24
CA PHE A 77 -14.70 -11.75 2.84
C PHE A 77 -15.83 -12.77 2.69
N ASP A 78 -15.80 -13.89 3.41
CA ASP A 78 -16.84 -14.93 3.37
C ASP A 78 -18.20 -14.40 3.82
N ARG A 79 -18.24 -13.40 4.73
CA ARG A 79 -19.46 -12.72 5.15
C ARG A 79 -19.93 -11.62 4.18
N GLY A 80 -19.25 -11.46 3.05
CA GLY A 80 -19.56 -10.42 2.06
C GLY A 80 -19.26 -9.00 2.55
N ARG A 81 -18.39 -8.84 3.56
CA ARG A 81 -18.10 -7.54 4.19
C ARG A 81 -16.65 -7.48 4.65
N ALA A 82 -15.80 -6.83 3.88
CA ALA A 82 -14.45 -6.45 4.29
C ALA A 82 -14.40 -4.94 4.66
N TRP A 83 -13.36 -4.24 4.28
CA TRP A 83 -13.22 -2.81 4.54
C TRP A 83 -13.52 -1.99 3.28
N ASP A 84 -13.89 -0.74 3.49
CA ASP A 84 -14.24 0.18 2.43
C ASP A 84 -13.34 1.42 2.54
N PHE A 85 -12.36 1.52 1.65
CA PHE A 85 -11.38 2.59 1.57
C PHE A 85 -11.50 3.31 0.25
N THR A 86 -11.55 4.65 0.31
CA THR A 86 -11.53 5.52 -0.86
C THR A 86 -10.28 6.39 -0.82
N ALA A 87 -9.39 6.22 -1.79
CA ALA A 87 -8.25 7.12 -1.93
C ALA A 87 -8.73 8.52 -2.34
N VAL A 88 -8.42 9.53 -1.52
CA VAL A 88 -8.74 10.94 -1.77
C VAL A 88 -7.54 11.73 -2.25
N ASP A 89 -6.34 11.18 -2.03
CA ASP A 89 -5.07 11.70 -2.57
C ASP A 89 -4.13 10.52 -2.77
N ARG A 90 -3.33 10.52 -3.85
CA ARG A 90 -2.37 9.45 -4.15
C ARG A 90 -1.20 9.97 -4.95
N HIS A 91 0.00 9.62 -4.50
CA HIS A 91 1.25 9.88 -5.19
C HIS A 91 1.93 8.58 -5.57
N ILE A 92 2.49 8.54 -6.77
CA ILE A 92 3.18 7.36 -7.31
C ILE A 92 4.57 7.78 -7.77
N SER A 93 5.58 7.05 -7.32
CA SER A 93 6.98 7.25 -7.69
C SER A 93 7.59 5.95 -8.20
N PHE A 94 8.65 6.06 -9.01
CA PHE A 94 9.26 4.92 -9.67
C PHE A 94 10.75 4.85 -9.40
N SER A 95 11.27 3.62 -9.35
CA SER A 95 12.70 3.35 -9.44
C SER A 95 13.24 3.77 -10.81
N LYS A 96 14.55 4.00 -10.87
CA LYS A 96 15.24 4.45 -12.11
C LYS A 96 15.04 3.47 -13.28
N ASP A 97 14.94 2.18 -13.01
CA ASP A 97 14.72 1.12 -14.01
C ASP A 97 13.24 0.94 -14.38
N GLY A 98 12.32 1.59 -13.67
CA GLY A 98 10.89 1.53 -13.91
C GLY A 98 10.22 0.19 -13.55
N ASN A 99 10.91 -0.69 -12.79
CA ASN A 99 10.38 -1.99 -12.40
C ASN A 99 9.87 -2.06 -10.97
N THR A 100 10.16 -1.05 -10.16
CA THR A 100 9.62 -0.87 -8.82
C THR A 100 8.91 0.46 -8.75
N ALA A 101 7.78 0.50 -8.07
CA ALA A 101 7.07 1.72 -7.74
C ALA A 101 6.74 1.73 -6.25
N TRP A 102 6.65 2.92 -5.68
CA TRP A 102 6.06 3.12 -4.37
C TRP A 102 4.93 4.14 -4.46
N VAL A 103 3.94 3.90 -3.64
CA VAL A 103 2.77 4.75 -3.54
C VAL A 103 2.60 5.22 -2.10
N ASP A 104 2.11 6.41 -1.93
CA ASP A 104 1.50 6.87 -0.70
C ASP A 104 0.14 7.49 -1.02
N GLU A 105 -0.80 7.28 -0.11
CA GLU A 105 -2.17 7.73 -0.32
C GLU A 105 -2.86 8.13 0.99
N ILE A 106 -3.76 9.07 0.90
CA ILE A 106 -4.72 9.38 1.96
C ILE A 106 -6.03 8.67 1.62
N LEU A 107 -6.52 7.92 2.58
CA LEU A 107 -7.73 7.12 2.47
C LEU A 107 -8.82 7.70 3.37
N ASP A 108 -10.00 7.92 2.80
CA ASP A 108 -11.22 8.10 3.57
C ASP A 108 -11.79 6.74 3.93
N THR A 109 -12.07 6.53 5.23
CA THR A 109 -12.58 5.26 5.75
C THR A 109 -13.75 5.48 6.69
N LYS A 110 -14.76 4.63 6.62
CA LYS A 110 -16.00 4.79 7.43
C LYS A 110 -15.80 4.61 8.93
N ASN A 111 -14.80 3.82 9.33
CA ASN A 111 -14.60 3.41 10.72
C ASN A 111 -13.34 3.97 11.39
N MET A 112 -12.42 4.54 10.60
CA MET A 112 -11.14 5.06 11.12
C MET A 112 -10.89 6.50 10.68
N SER A 113 -11.84 7.15 9.99
CA SER A 113 -11.65 8.47 9.38
C SER A 113 -10.48 8.47 8.40
N LEU A 114 -9.62 9.49 8.40
CA LEU A 114 -8.49 9.53 7.49
C LEU A 114 -7.37 8.56 7.93
N CYS A 115 -6.96 7.73 6.98
CA CYS A 115 -5.80 6.85 7.11
C CYS A 115 -4.74 7.21 6.07
N ARG A 116 -3.52 6.75 6.30
CA ARG A 116 -2.46 6.76 5.31
C ARG A 116 -2.15 5.34 4.88
N GLY A 117 -2.21 5.11 3.56
CA GLY A 117 -1.69 3.92 2.93
C GLY A 117 -0.31 4.20 2.34
N SER A 118 0.60 3.24 2.42
CA SER A 118 1.86 3.28 1.69
C SER A 118 2.20 1.90 1.19
N GLY A 119 2.59 1.79 -0.08
CA GLY A 119 2.83 0.50 -0.70
C GLY A 119 4.02 0.50 -1.66
N VAL A 120 4.57 -0.69 -1.83
CA VAL A 120 5.58 -0.97 -2.85
C VAL A 120 5.01 -1.97 -3.83
N LEU A 121 5.17 -1.66 -5.11
CA LEU A 121 4.79 -2.53 -6.22
C LEU A 121 6.02 -2.91 -7.02
N ILE A 122 6.04 -4.13 -7.52
CA ILE A 122 7.04 -4.59 -8.48
C ILE A 122 6.35 -5.01 -9.78
N LYS A 123 7.10 -4.91 -10.86
CA LYS A 123 6.66 -5.41 -12.16
C LYS A 123 7.28 -6.79 -12.38
N ASP A 124 6.47 -7.82 -12.14
CA ASP A 124 6.85 -9.21 -12.35
C ASP A 124 6.18 -9.75 -13.60
N ASN A 125 6.95 -10.37 -14.52
CA ASN A 125 6.47 -10.91 -15.80
C ASN A 125 5.57 -9.90 -16.57
N GLY A 126 5.93 -8.62 -16.53
CA GLY A 126 5.21 -7.52 -17.19
C GLY A 126 3.96 -7.03 -16.48
N LYS A 127 3.60 -7.60 -15.33
CA LYS A 127 2.43 -7.21 -14.52
C LYS A 127 2.86 -6.54 -13.22
N TRP A 128 2.19 -5.46 -12.86
CA TRP A 128 2.37 -4.84 -11.56
C TRP A 128 1.66 -5.64 -10.47
N GLN A 129 2.34 -5.86 -9.35
CA GLN A 129 1.79 -6.52 -8.16
C GLN A 129 2.28 -5.81 -6.90
N ILE A 130 1.42 -5.75 -5.89
CA ILE A 130 1.74 -5.17 -4.58
C ILE A 130 2.60 -6.17 -3.80
N VAL A 131 3.80 -5.78 -3.39
CA VAL A 131 4.69 -6.62 -2.55
C VAL A 131 4.74 -6.17 -1.10
N GLN A 132 4.35 -4.94 -0.81
CA GLN A 132 4.22 -4.43 0.55
C GLN A 132 3.11 -3.40 0.60
N TYR A 133 2.35 -3.42 1.69
CA TYR A 133 1.42 -2.34 2.00
C TYR A 133 1.36 -2.11 3.51
N VAL A 134 1.33 -0.85 3.88
CA VAL A 134 1.21 -0.38 5.27
C VAL A 134 -0.02 0.50 5.35
N LEU A 135 -0.89 0.21 6.30
CA LEU A 135 -2.03 1.04 6.65
C LEU A 135 -1.79 1.66 8.03
N SER A 136 -2.00 2.96 8.17
CA SER A 136 -1.89 3.65 9.45
C SER A 136 -3.02 4.66 9.61
N MET A 137 -3.60 4.74 10.80
CA MET A 137 -4.48 5.84 11.14
C MET A 137 -3.66 7.14 11.22
N THR A 138 -4.17 8.22 10.64
CA THR A 138 -3.56 9.54 10.81
C THR A 138 -4.08 10.20 12.08
N VAL A 139 -3.19 10.85 12.81
CA VAL A 139 -3.53 11.58 14.04
C VAL A 139 -3.25 13.06 13.81
N PRO A 140 -4.24 13.97 13.96
CA PRO A 140 -3.99 15.41 13.97
C PRO A 140 -2.96 15.78 15.05
N ASN A 141 -2.06 16.70 14.73
CA ASN A 141 -0.96 17.10 15.64
C ASN A 141 -1.47 17.55 17.02
N ASP A 142 -2.59 18.24 17.06
CA ASP A 142 -3.16 18.73 18.31
C ASP A 142 -3.69 17.62 19.22
N LEU A 143 -4.00 16.45 18.66
CA LEU A 143 -4.48 15.27 19.39
C LEU A 143 -3.37 14.28 19.74
N ALA A 144 -2.15 14.48 19.24
CA ALA A 144 -1.07 13.50 19.36
C ALA A 144 -0.73 13.14 20.83
N ASN A 145 -0.74 14.13 21.73
CA ASN A 145 -0.46 13.91 23.15
C ASN A 145 -1.55 13.06 23.82
N ASP A 146 -2.81 13.31 23.51
CA ASP A 146 -3.94 12.57 24.09
C ASP A 146 -3.98 11.14 23.59
N VAL A 147 -3.77 10.93 22.29
CA VAL A 147 -3.66 9.59 21.70
C VAL A 147 -2.47 8.83 22.30
N THR A 148 -1.30 9.47 22.42
CA THR A 148 -0.13 8.85 23.06
C THR A 148 -0.42 8.41 24.48
N LYS A 149 -1.05 9.27 25.29
CA LYS A 149 -1.42 8.98 26.67
C LYS A 149 -2.37 7.79 26.77
N GLN A 150 -3.32 7.68 25.84
CA GLN A 150 -4.31 6.59 25.84
C GLN A 150 -3.71 5.26 25.42
N LYS A 151 -2.87 5.23 24.38
CA LYS A 151 -2.32 3.98 23.83
C LYS A 151 -1.12 3.42 24.59
N THR A 152 -0.34 4.27 25.27
CA THR A 152 0.90 3.86 25.95
C THR A 152 0.72 2.70 26.93
N PRO A 153 -0.32 2.64 27.78
CA PRO A 153 -0.50 1.50 28.69
C PRO A 153 -0.58 0.14 27.98
N ASP A 154 -1.29 0.08 26.86
CA ASP A 154 -1.45 -1.14 26.09
C ASP A 154 -0.18 -1.51 25.30
N GLU A 155 0.54 -0.50 24.82
CA GLU A 155 1.78 -0.69 24.03
C GLU A 155 2.99 -1.11 24.87
N VAL A 156 3.00 -0.90 26.20
CA VAL A 156 4.12 -1.31 27.08
C VAL A 156 4.40 -2.82 26.99
N LYS A 157 3.34 -3.64 26.92
CA LYS A 157 3.49 -5.10 26.75
C LYS A 157 4.07 -5.43 25.37
N VAL A 158 3.51 -4.84 24.34
CA VAL A 158 3.96 -5.02 22.95
C VAL A 158 5.43 -4.64 22.80
N LEU A 159 5.83 -3.52 23.39
CA LEU A 159 7.23 -3.08 23.38
C LEU A 159 8.17 -4.10 24.03
N LYS A 160 7.80 -4.66 25.21
CA LYS A 160 8.57 -5.69 25.87
C LYS A 160 8.70 -6.95 25.01
N ASP A 161 7.62 -7.35 24.36
CA ASP A 161 7.61 -8.52 23.47
C ASP A 161 8.55 -8.33 22.28
N PHE A 162 8.61 -7.12 21.69
CA PHE A 162 9.56 -6.80 20.64
C PHE A 162 11.02 -6.75 21.13
N GLN A 163 11.27 -6.18 22.31
CA GLN A 163 12.61 -6.12 22.90
C GLN A 163 13.17 -7.52 23.24
N ASN A 164 12.28 -8.46 23.59
CA ASN A 164 12.66 -9.85 23.86
C ASN A 164 12.85 -10.70 22.59
N LYS A 165 12.38 -10.24 21.42
CA LYS A 165 12.70 -10.87 20.14
C LYS A 165 14.17 -10.58 19.83
N LYS A 166 14.87 -11.56 19.19
CA LYS A 166 16.31 -11.41 18.84
C LYS A 166 16.62 -10.02 18.29
N PRO A 167 17.74 -9.39 18.70
CA PRO A 167 18.16 -8.10 18.19
C PRO A 167 18.19 -8.12 16.65
N LEU A 168 17.81 -7.02 16.05
CA LEU A 168 18.02 -6.80 14.63
C LEU A 168 19.51 -6.95 14.34
N LYS A 169 19.88 -7.88 13.46
CA LYS A 169 21.26 -8.07 13.02
C LYS A 169 21.68 -6.98 12.07
#